data_44d32f3a4ae92f8b284ef08a35bd58bb
#
_entry.id   44d32f3a4ae92f8b284ef08a35bd58bb
#
_cell.length_a   1.000
_cell.length_b   1.000
_cell.length_c   1.000
_cell.angle_alpha   90.00
_cell.angle_beta   90.00
_cell.angle_gamma   90.00
#
_symmetry.space_group_name_H-M   'P 1'
#
loop_
_entity.id
_entity.type
_entity.pdbx_description
1 polymer ?
#
loop_
_entity_poly.entity_id
_entity_poly.type
_entity_poly.pdbx_seq_one_letter_code
_entity_poly.pdbx_strand_id
1 'polypeptide(L)'
;MASNLRIGHGYDVHRLVEGRRCIIGGVDIPHDKGLLGHSDADVLAHALADAILGACRGGDIGKLFPDTDPAYAGADSLKLLAAVMGHARGLGYEFVDADCTIACQEPKIGPHREAMRENLAKAVGCPVENIGVKATTTERLGWEGEGEGIGAWSVCLLERCS
;
A
#
# COMPACT_ATOMS: atom_id res chain seq x y z
N MET A 1 11.60 -15.89 -26.11
CA MET A 1 10.62 -16.43 -25.14
C MET A 1 9.97 -15.27 -24.40
N ALA A 2 8.67 -15.31 -24.17
CA ALA A 2 8.00 -14.29 -23.38
C ALA A 2 8.37 -14.47 -21.90
N SER A 3 8.67 -13.38 -21.20
CA SER A 3 8.95 -13.40 -19.76
C SER A 3 7.70 -13.81 -18.97
N ASN A 4 7.88 -14.62 -17.94
CA ASN A 4 6.83 -14.93 -16.97
C ASN A 4 6.64 -13.82 -15.92
N LEU A 5 7.57 -12.86 -15.87
CA LEU A 5 7.48 -11.73 -14.96
C LEU A 5 6.41 -10.72 -15.41
N ARG A 6 5.70 -10.18 -14.46
CA ARG A 6 4.70 -9.13 -14.64
C ARG A 6 4.99 -7.98 -13.70
N ILE A 7 5.05 -6.79 -14.25
CA ILE A 7 5.18 -5.56 -13.50
C ILE A 7 3.79 -4.99 -13.20
N GLY A 8 3.63 -4.48 -11.98
CA GLY A 8 2.49 -3.68 -11.58
C GLY A 8 2.92 -2.38 -10.94
N HIS A 9 2.11 -1.35 -11.09
CA HIS A 9 2.28 -0.06 -10.46
C HIS A 9 0.99 0.33 -9.77
N GLY A 10 1.09 0.82 -8.54
CA GLY A 10 -0.03 1.34 -7.75
C GLY A 10 0.28 2.74 -7.23
N TYR A 11 -0.74 3.56 -7.16
CA TYR A 11 -0.73 4.87 -6.54
C TYR A 11 -1.96 5.04 -5.69
N ASP A 12 -1.79 5.56 -4.47
CA ASP A 12 -2.90 5.92 -3.60
C ASP A 12 -2.60 7.22 -2.86
N VAL A 13 -3.64 7.92 -2.45
CA VAL A 13 -3.58 9.17 -1.72
C VAL A 13 -4.75 9.29 -0.76
N HIS A 14 -4.46 9.72 0.46
CA HIS A 14 -5.48 10.02 1.46
C HIS A 14 -5.24 11.37 2.10
N ARG A 15 -6.34 12.07 2.40
CA ARG A 15 -6.32 13.36 3.09
C ARG A 15 -5.95 13.17 4.57
N LEU A 16 -5.13 14.06 5.10
CA LEU A 16 -4.87 14.16 6.54
C LEU A 16 -5.95 15.00 7.24
N VAL A 17 -6.58 14.42 8.26
CA VAL A 17 -7.64 15.06 9.05
C VAL A 17 -7.44 14.80 10.54
N GLU A 18 -7.98 15.69 11.37
CA GLU A 18 -8.02 15.47 12.81
C GLU A 18 -8.97 14.33 13.20
N GLY A 19 -8.73 13.71 14.34
CA GLY A 19 -9.60 12.66 14.90
C GLY A 19 -9.46 11.27 14.25
N ARG A 20 -8.48 11.07 13.36
CA ARG A 20 -8.16 9.79 12.76
C ARG A 20 -6.78 9.31 13.17
N ARG A 21 -6.61 7.99 13.25
CA ARG A 21 -5.29 7.37 13.43
C ARG A 21 -4.47 7.49 12.14
N CYS A 22 -3.16 7.68 12.28
CA CYS A 22 -2.23 7.72 11.15
C CYS A 22 -1.61 6.33 10.95
N ILE A 23 -2.30 5.47 10.19
CA ILE A 23 -1.85 4.11 9.91
C ILE A 23 -1.21 4.05 8.52
N ILE A 24 0.05 3.68 8.46
CA ILE A 24 0.82 3.55 7.20
C ILE A 24 1.66 2.28 7.27
N GLY A 25 1.50 1.40 6.29
CA GLY A 25 2.16 0.09 6.30
C GLY A 25 1.84 -0.73 7.56
N GLY A 26 0.61 -0.63 8.06
CA GLY A 26 0.14 -1.29 9.27
C GLY A 26 0.73 -0.72 10.57
N VAL A 27 1.47 0.38 10.51
CA VAL A 27 2.05 1.05 11.70
C VAL A 27 1.19 2.24 12.08
N ASP A 28 0.73 2.26 13.33
CA ASP A 28 0.05 3.41 13.91
C ASP A 28 1.09 4.45 14.35
N ILE A 29 1.28 5.48 13.55
CA ILE A 29 2.27 6.51 13.78
C ILE A 29 1.67 7.61 14.65
N PRO A 30 2.29 7.95 15.79
CA PRO A 30 1.84 9.08 16.61
C PRO A 30 1.88 10.39 15.81
N HIS A 31 0.72 10.99 15.62
CA HIS A 31 0.56 12.26 14.90
C HIS A 31 -0.78 12.88 15.29
N ASP A 32 -0.90 14.21 15.18
CA ASP A 32 -2.13 14.96 15.51
C ASP A 32 -3.24 14.76 14.45
N LYS A 33 -2.88 14.33 13.25
CA LYS A 33 -3.79 13.99 12.16
C LYS A 33 -3.59 12.55 11.69
N GLY A 34 -4.63 11.97 11.11
CA GLY A 34 -4.58 10.67 10.47
C GLY A 34 -5.25 10.68 9.10
N LEU A 35 -5.16 9.56 8.40
CA LEU A 35 -5.65 9.44 7.04
C LEU A 35 -7.15 9.17 7.00
N LEU A 36 -7.85 9.91 6.13
CA LEU A 36 -9.29 9.79 5.92
C LEU A 36 -9.58 8.78 4.81
N GLY A 37 -10.43 7.81 5.11
CA GLY A 37 -10.89 6.83 4.14
C GLY A 37 -11.97 5.93 4.74
N HIS A 38 -12.54 5.05 3.92
CA HIS A 38 -13.59 4.10 4.33
C HIS A 38 -13.03 2.98 5.22
N SER A 39 -11.82 2.46 4.88
CA SER A 39 -11.04 1.53 5.70
C SER A 39 -10.21 2.28 6.76
N ASP A 40 -9.13 1.70 7.24
CA ASP A 40 -8.11 2.40 8.03
C ASP A 40 -7.30 3.43 7.23
N ALA A 41 -7.55 3.53 5.91
CA ALA A 41 -6.91 4.45 4.97
C ALA A 41 -5.38 4.30 4.88
N ASP A 42 -4.86 3.08 5.05
CA ASP A 42 -3.43 2.79 4.90
C ASP A 42 -3.00 2.96 3.45
N VAL A 43 -2.51 4.14 3.13
CA VAL A 43 -2.13 4.56 1.78
C VAL A 43 -1.05 3.67 1.17
N LEU A 44 -0.13 3.13 1.99
CA LEU A 44 0.96 2.27 1.52
C LEU A 44 0.46 0.86 1.17
N ALA A 45 -0.36 0.28 2.04
CA ALA A 45 -0.98 -1.03 1.79
C ALA A 45 -1.88 -0.99 0.55
N HIS A 46 -2.64 0.09 0.36
CA HIS A 46 -3.50 0.27 -0.83
C HIS A 46 -2.68 0.41 -2.12
N ALA A 47 -1.59 1.20 -2.10
CA ALA A 47 -0.72 1.34 -3.27
C ALA A 47 -0.10 0.00 -3.69
N LEU A 48 0.37 -0.80 -2.71
CA LEU A 48 0.92 -2.13 -3.00
C LEU A 48 -0.16 -3.10 -3.50
N ALA A 49 -1.35 -3.06 -2.92
CA ALA A 49 -2.49 -3.87 -3.38
C ALA A 49 -2.83 -3.58 -4.84
N ASP A 50 -2.91 -2.30 -5.23
CA ASP A 50 -3.18 -1.91 -6.61
C ASP A 50 -2.03 -2.29 -7.55
N ALA A 51 -0.78 -2.22 -7.10
CA ALA A 51 0.35 -2.71 -7.89
C ALA A 51 0.22 -4.21 -8.19
N ILE A 52 -0.12 -5.03 -7.18
CA ILE A 52 -0.32 -6.49 -7.35
C ILE A 52 -1.47 -6.76 -8.32
N LEU A 53 -2.60 -6.08 -8.16
CA LEU A 53 -3.75 -6.23 -9.07
C LEU A 53 -3.41 -5.82 -10.50
N GLY A 54 -2.65 -4.75 -10.68
CA GLY A 54 -2.14 -4.32 -11.98
C GLY A 54 -1.26 -5.38 -12.62
N ALA A 55 -0.34 -5.98 -11.87
CA ALA A 55 0.56 -7.03 -12.35
C ALA A 55 -0.18 -8.29 -12.82
N CYS A 56 -1.17 -8.76 -12.05
CA CYS A 56 -1.97 -9.95 -12.40
C CYS A 56 -3.17 -9.65 -13.32
N ARG A 57 -3.38 -8.39 -13.70
CA ARG A 57 -4.57 -7.95 -14.47
C ARG A 57 -5.89 -8.24 -13.78
N GLY A 58 -5.89 -8.21 -12.45
CA GLY A 58 -7.05 -8.49 -11.58
C GLY A 58 -8.01 -7.32 -11.37
N GLY A 59 -7.75 -6.17 -11.96
CA GLY A 59 -8.52 -4.93 -11.76
C GLY A 59 -7.83 -3.97 -10.79
N ASP A 60 -8.60 -3.35 -9.94
CA ASP A 60 -8.14 -2.45 -8.89
C ASP A 60 -8.78 -2.79 -7.53
N ILE A 61 -8.28 -2.18 -6.47
CA ILE A 61 -8.74 -2.45 -5.10
C ILE A 61 -10.21 -2.06 -4.90
N GLY A 62 -10.67 -0.97 -5.51
CA GLY A 62 -12.06 -0.51 -5.41
C GLY A 62 -13.06 -1.46 -6.06
N LYS A 63 -12.63 -2.25 -7.05
CA LYS A 63 -13.45 -3.27 -7.69
C LYS A 63 -13.62 -4.50 -6.79
N LEU A 64 -12.58 -4.92 -6.08
CA LEU A 64 -12.61 -6.06 -5.16
C LEU A 64 -13.23 -5.72 -3.81
N PHE A 65 -13.00 -4.51 -3.32
CA PHE A 65 -13.45 -4.03 -2.01
C PHE A 65 -14.10 -2.65 -2.16
N PRO A 66 -15.35 -2.58 -2.67
CA PRO A 66 -16.03 -1.31 -2.87
C PRO A 66 -16.15 -0.52 -1.57
N ASP A 67 -15.82 0.78 -1.61
CA ASP A 67 -15.96 1.71 -0.50
C ASP A 67 -17.43 1.96 -0.10
N THR A 68 -18.36 1.56 -0.96
CA THR A 68 -19.80 1.57 -0.70
C THR A 68 -20.30 0.38 0.12
N ASP A 69 -19.45 -0.67 0.29
CA ASP A 69 -19.82 -1.87 1.04
C ASP A 69 -19.53 -1.67 2.53
N PRO A 70 -20.56 -1.65 3.40
CA PRO A 70 -20.39 -1.50 4.85
C PRO A 70 -19.49 -2.57 5.49
N ALA A 71 -19.33 -3.74 4.85
CA ALA A 71 -18.46 -4.82 5.34
C ALA A 71 -16.98 -4.41 5.45
N TYR A 72 -16.56 -3.41 4.67
CA TYR A 72 -15.19 -2.92 4.67
C TYR A 72 -14.98 -1.61 5.43
N ALA A 73 -16.02 -1.09 6.08
CA ALA A 73 -15.91 0.10 6.91
C ALA A 73 -14.94 -0.15 8.08
N GLY A 74 -13.89 0.67 8.19
CA GLY A 74 -12.84 0.51 9.21
C GLY A 74 -11.96 -0.73 9.02
N ALA A 75 -12.00 -1.39 7.85
CA ALA A 75 -11.24 -2.60 7.58
C ALA A 75 -9.73 -2.38 7.72
N ASP A 76 -9.05 -3.40 8.22
CA ASP A 76 -7.58 -3.49 8.28
C ASP A 76 -7.03 -3.70 6.86
N SER A 77 -6.34 -2.70 6.33
CA SER A 77 -5.81 -2.72 4.97
C SER A 77 -4.72 -3.78 4.75
N LEU A 78 -4.03 -4.24 5.80
CA LEU A 78 -3.11 -5.38 5.67
C LEU A 78 -3.87 -6.68 5.38
N LYS A 79 -5.07 -6.85 5.94
CA LYS A 79 -5.93 -7.99 5.60
C LYS A 79 -6.46 -7.90 4.17
N LEU A 80 -6.81 -6.69 3.73
CA LEU A 80 -7.19 -6.45 2.33
C LEU A 80 -6.02 -6.77 1.39
N LEU A 81 -4.81 -6.34 1.72
CA LEU A 81 -3.59 -6.66 0.96
C LEU A 81 -3.34 -8.18 0.88
N ALA A 82 -3.49 -8.90 2.00
CA ALA A 82 -3.37 -10.36 2.01
C ALA A 82 -4.42 -11.03 1.12
N ALA A 83 -5.66 -10.54 1.13
CA ALA A 83 -6.73 -11.03 0.25
C ALA A 83 -6.44 -10.76 -1.23
N VAL A 84 -5.89 -9.59 -1.57
CA VAL A 84 -5.43 -9.25 -2.92
C VAL A 84 -4.34 -10.22 -3.39
N MET A 85 -3.35 -10.51 -2.54
CA MET A 85 -2.31 -11.47 -2.90
C MET A 85 -2.86 -12.89 -3.07
N GLY A 86 -3.82 -13.28 -2.24
CA GLY A 86 -4.57 -14.54 -2.39
C GLY A 86 -5.31 -14.62 -3.73
N HIS A 87 -5.93 -13.52 -4.16
CA HIS A 87 -6.57 -13.41 -5.47
C HIS A 87 -5.55 -13.58 -6.62
N ALA A 88 -4.40 -12.91 -6.54
CA ALA A 88 -3.32 -13.04 -7.52
C ALA A 88 -2.80 -14.49 -7.60
N ARG A 89 -2.63 -15.17 -6.46
CA ARG A 89 -2.28 -16.61 -6.42
C ARG A 89 -3.34 -17.48 -7.08
N GLY A 90 -4.61 -17.20 -6.86
CA GLY A 90 -5.72 -17.87 -7.53
C GLY A 90 -5.70 -17.73 -9.06
N LEU A 91 -5.10 -16.65 -9.56
CA LEU A 91 -4.86 -16.40 -10.98
C LEU A 91 -3.54 -17.01 -11.50
N GLY A 92 -2.78 -17.72 -10.66
CA GLY A 92 -1.52 -18.38 -11.02
C GLY A 92 -0.30 -17.47 -10.95
N TYR A 93 -0.28 -16.49 -10.05
CA TYR A 93 0.87 -15.59 -9.87
C TYR A 93 1.44 -15.71 -8.47
N GLU A 94 2.76 -15.61 -8.35
CA GLU A 94 3.48 -15.49 -7.08
C GLU A 94 4.20 -14.15 -7.00
N PHE A 95 4.35 -13.66 -5.76
CA PHE A 95 5.04 -12.41 -5.46
C PHE A 95 6.56 -12.61 -5.57
N VAL A 96 7.23 -11.67 -6.23
CA VAL A 96 8.69 -11.69 -6.39
C VAL A 96 9.33 -10.57 -5.60
N ASP A 97 8.90 -9.31 -5.82
CA ASP A 97 9.56 -8.13 -5.24
C ASP A 97 8.64 -6.91 -5.29
N ALA A 98 8.88 -5.93 -4.44
CA ALA A 98 8.25 -4.63 -4.51
C ALA A 98 9.14 -3.52 -3.97
N ASP A 99 9.00 -2.34 -4.56
CA ASP A 99 9.58 -1.10 -4.06
C ASP A 99 8.48 -0.04 -3.91
N CYS A 100 8.41 0.56 -2.72
CA CYS A 100 7.38 1.49 -2.33
C CYS A 100 7.99 2.85 -1.94
N THR A 101 7.34 3.92 -2.34
CA THR A 101 7.72 5.29 -1.99
C THR A 101 6.55 6.01 -1.35
N ILE A 102 6.79 6.66 -0.21
CA ILE A 102 5.81 7.49 0.49
C ILE A 102 6.22 8.96 0.36
N ALA A 103 5.33 9.80 -0.17
CA ALA A 103 5.49 11.25 -0.14
C ALA A 103 4.73 11.82 1.06
N CYS A 104 5.47 12.35 2.04
CA CYS A 104 4.93 12.79 3.32
C CYS A 104 5.80 13.89 3.90
N GLN A 105 5.21 15.05 4.19
CA GLN A 105 5.93 16.12 4.87
C GLN A 105 6.08 15.80 6.36
N GLU A 106 4.99 15.39 6.97
CA GLU A 106 4.88 14.91 8.36
C GLU A 106 3.77 13.87 8.46
N PRO A 107 3.90 12.86 9.36
CA PRO A 107 4.99 12.58 10.29
C PRO A 107 6.25 12.03 9.62
N LYS A 108 7.35 11.94 10.36
CA LYS A 108 8.59 11.30 9.88
C LYS A 108 8.39 9.79 9.73
N ILE A 109 8.61 9.28 8.54
CA ILE A 109 8.42 7.87 8.19
C ILE A 109 9.64 7.00 8.55
N GLY A 110 10.85 7.57 8.47
CA GLY A 110 12.11 6.82 8.64
C GLY A 110 12.16 5.89 9.84
N PRO A 111 11.77 6.31 11.06
CA PRO A 111 11.79 5.45 12.25
C PRO A 111 10.86 4.24 12.19
N HIS A 112 9.86 4.25 11.31
CA HIS A 112 8.81 3.22 11.19
C HIS A 112 9.01 2.31 9.99
N ARG A 113 9.98 2.60 9.14
CA ARG A 113 10.19 1.93 7.84
C ARG A 113 10.35 0.41 7.97
N GLU A 114 11.16 -0.06 8.90
CA GLU A 114 11.40 -1.50 9.05
C GLU A 114 10.13 -2.25 9.50
N ALA A 115 9.37 -1.69 10.44
CA ALA A 115 8.10 -2.27 10.86
C ALA A 115 7.08 -2.31 9.70
N MET A 116 7.05 -1.29 8.85
CA MET A 116 6.22 -1.29 7.64
C MET A 116 6.61 -2.41 6.68
N ARG A 117 7.92 -2.60 6.44
CA ARG A 117 8.44 -3.67 5.57
C ARG A 117 8.03 -5.05 6.09
N GLU A 118 8.21 -5.30 7.37
CA GLU A 118 7.83 -6.56 8.03
C GLU A 118 6.31 -6.83 7.90
N ASN A 119 5.49 -5.82 8.14
CA ASN A 119 4.03 -5.93 8.03
C ASN A 119 3.58 -6.26 6.61
N LEU A 120 4.12 -5.54 5.61
CA LEU A 120 3.80 -5.77 4.21
C LEU A 120 4.28 -7.15 3.75
N ALA A 121 5.51 -7.54 4.10
CA ALA A 121 6.07 -8.85 3.77
C ALA A 121 5.22 -9.99 4.33
N LYS A 122 4.77 -9.87 5.59
CA LYS A 122 3.86 -10.82 6.22
C LYS A 122 2.52 -10.90 5.51
N ALA A 123 1.95 -9.75 5.12
CA ALA A 123 0.66 -9.69 4.43
C ALA A 123 0.70 -10.38 3.05
N VAL A 124 1.75 -10.14 2.27
CA VAL A 124 1.91 -10.75 0.94
C VAL A 124 2.52 -12.16 0.99
N GLY A 125 3.13 -12.55 2.11
CA GLY A 125 3.73 -13.87 2.30
C GLY A 125 5.08 -14.04 1.59
N CYS A 126 5.99 -13.07 1.75
CA CYS A 126 7.34 -13.11 1.21
C CYS A 126 8.39 -12.79 2.28
N PRO A 127 9.69 -13.04 2.03
CA PRO A 127 10.78 -12.54 2.86
C PRO A 127 10.79 -11.02 2.91
N VAL A 128 11.20 -10.43 4.05
CA VAL A 128 11.24 -8.97 4.23
C VAL A 128 12.19 -8.29 3.25
N GLU A 129 13.23 -8.97 2.81
CA GLU A 129 14.20 -8.49 1.82
C GLU A 129 13.57 -8.16 0.47
N ASN A 130 12.40 -8.75 0.18
CA ASN A 130 11.65 -8.52 -1.07
C ASN A 130 10.67 -7.34 -0.98
N ILE A 131 10.72 -6.57 0.11
CA ILE A 131 9.92 -5.35 0.28
C ILE A 131 10.84 -4.15 0.52
N GLY A 132 10.88 -3.23 -0.43
CA GLY A 132 11.50 -1.93 -0.27
C GLY A 132 10.48 -0.89 0.18
N VAL A 133 10.84 -0.06 1.18
CA VAL A 133 10.07 1.11 1.60
C VAL A 133 11.01 2.26 1.81
N LYS A 134 10.74 3.38 1.15
CA LYS A 134 11.42 4.66 1.34
C LYS A 134 10.42 5.80 1.39
N ALA A 135 10.82 6.91 1.94
CA ALA A 135 9.99 8.10 2.03
C ALA A 135 10.75 9.34 1.59
N THR A 136 10.01 10.32 1.12
CA THR A 136 10.52 11.63 0.76
C THR A 136 9.55 12.71 1.21
N THR A 137 10.06 13.90 1.49
CA THR A 137 9.23 15.11 1.50
C THR A 137 9.09 15.63 0.09
N THR A 138 8.19 16.57 -0.14
CA THR A 138 8.07 17.32 -1.39
C THR A 138 8.66 18.72 -1.28
N GLU A 139 9.58 18.93 -0.33
CA GLU A 139 10.23 20.26 -0.10
C GLU A 139 9.20 21.38 0.13
N ARG A 140 8.10 21.07 0.83
CA ARG A 140 6.96 21.95 1.09
C ARG A 140 6.19 22.38 -0.16
N LEU A 141 6.34 21.65 -1.27
CA LEU A 141 5.60 21.87 -2.50
C LEU A 141 4.35 21.00 -2.56
N GLY A 142 3.28 21.56 -3.09
CA GLY A 142 2.03 20.87 -3.32
C GLY A 142 1.28 20.50 -2.04
N TRP A 143 0.22 19.75 -2.19
CA TRP A 143 -0.65 19.32 -1.09
C TRP A 143 0.07 18.40 -0.07
N GLU A 144 1.06 17.60 -0.51
CA GLU A 144 1.88 16.79 0.39
C GLU A 144 2.76 17.70 1.25
N GLY A 145 3.39 18.71 0.61
CA GLY A 145 4.29 19.66 1.27
C GLY A 145 3.56 20.59 2.25
N GLU A 146 2.29 20.85 2.02
CA GLU A 146 1.41 21.64 2.90
C GLU A 146 0.76 20.76 4.00
N GLY A 147 0.97 19.45 3.97
CA GLY A 147 0.40 18.54 4.98
C GLY A 147 -1.10 18.31 4.85
N GLU A 148 -1.64 18.46 3.64
CA GLU A 148 -3.05 18.19 3.36
C GLU A 148 -3.34 16.69 3.19
N GLY A 149 -2.33 15.90 2.83
CA GLY A 149 -2.46 14.48 2.60
C GLY A 149 -1.11 13.77 2.49
N ILE A 150 -1.18 12.46 2.31
CA ILE A 150 -0.03 11.58 2.09
C ILE A 150 -0.30 10.75 0.84
N GLY A 151 0.69 10.68 -0.06
CA GLY A 151 0.68 9.84 -1.24
C GLY A 151 1.65 8.68 -1.12
N ALA A 152 1.34 7.56 -1.76
CA ALA A 152 2.23 6.41 -1.87
C ALA A 152 2.21 5.84 -3.27
N TRP A 153 3.37 5.38 -3.73
CA TRP A 153 3.56 4.66 -4.98
C TRP A 153 4.20 3.31 -4.68
N SER A 154 3.76 2.29 -5.38
CA SER A 154 4.37 0.96 -5.32
C SER A 154 4.59 0.43 -6.72
N VAL A 155 5.72 -0.21 -6.91
CA VAL A 155 6.01 -1.05 -8.07
C VAL A 155 6.23 -2.46 -7.56
N CYS A 156 5.64 -3.46 -8.20
CA CYS A 156 5.89 -4.85 -7.85
C CYS A 156 6.20 -5.71 -9.08
N LEU A 157 6.84 -6.82 -8.81
CA LEU A 157 7.01 -7.92 -9.75
C LEU A 157 6.25 -9.13 -9.22
N LEU A 158 5.45 -9.72 -10.10
CA LEU A 158 4.88 -11.05 -9.93
C LEU A 158 5.48 -12.00 -10.96
N GLU A 159 5.54 -13.26 -10.64
CA GLU A 159 5.90 -14.32 -11.57
C GLU A 159 4.68 -15.21 -11.84
N ARG A 160 4.41 -15.48 -13.10
CA ARG A 160 3.38 -16.43 -13.49
C ARG A 160 3.91 -17.85 -13.30
N CYS A 161 3.23 -18.61 -12.43
CA CYS A 161 3.51 -20.02 -12.22
C CYS A 161 3.10 -20.85 -13.46
N SER A 162 3.89 -21.87 -13.75
CA SER A 162 3.67 -22.79 -14.86
C SER A 162 2.50 -23.73 -14.59
#